data_2078124ef048c05177ed7258ee8b5f1a
#
_entry.id   2078124ef048c05177ed7258ee8b5f1a
#
_cell.length_a   1.000
_cell.length_b   1.000
_cell.length_c   1.000
_cell.angle_alpha   90.00
_cell.angle_beta   90.00
_cell.angle_gamma   90.00
#
_symmetry.space_group_name_H-M   'P 1'
#
loop_
_entity.id
_entity.type
_entity.pdbx_description
1 polymer ?
#
loop_
_entity_poly.entity_id
_entity_poly.type
_entity_poly.pdbx_seq_one_letter_code
_entity_poly.pdbx_strand_id
1 'polypeptide(L)'
;IDAFIQRKQPFAVYRIPGEKVPRLLTQAEGAVCLIYDLKELNGQRGFVIAPFQVSETCPVVLIQPDQWGQPLPIDNDTAEEREVALRMQGQESFLTSSTEEYASCFHTFINALRDNTFDKLVLSRHLTIDKVSGFSPLSIFRAACRRYIHSYIYLCYTPQTGIWLGSTPEIILSGEKDEWNTVALAGTQPLQDGKLPQIWDEKNRKEQA
;
A
#
# COMPACT_ATOMS: atom_id res chain seq x y z
N ILE A 1 11.36 -6.13 13.67
CA ILE A 1 10.04 -5.48 13.49
C ILE A 1 9.15 -5.77 14.70
N ASP A 2 8.97 -7.01 15.10
CA ASP A 2 8.09 -7.37 16.22
C ASP A 2 8.49 -6.68 17.53
N ALA A 3 9.79 -6.50 17.77
CA ALA A 3 10.28 -5.77 18.95
C ALA A 3 9.87 -4.27 18.92
N PHE A 4 9.79 -3.63 17.75
CA PHE A 4 9.30 -2.26 17.62
C PHE A 4 7.81 -2.19 17.94
N ILE A 5 7.02 -3.13 17.44
CA ILE A 5 5.57 -3.20 17.70
C ILE A 5 5.30 -3.41 19.20
N GLN A 6 6.03 -4.35 19.83
CA GLN A 6 5.90 -4.62 21.27
C GLN A 6 6.26 -3.41 22.15
N ARG A 7 7.27 -2.64 21.73
CA ARG A 7 7.69 -1.41 22.42
C ARG A 7 6.85 -0.19 22.05
N LYS A 8 5.84 -0.36 21.17
CA LYS A 8 5.03 0.74 20.63
C LYS A 8 5.87 1.81 19.91
N GLN A 9 6.99 1.41 19.33
CA GLN A 9 7.93 2.28 18.66
C GLN A 9 7.55 2.45 17.20
N PRO A 10 7.34 3.67 16.70
CA PRO A 10 7.03 3.94 15.30
C PRO A 10 8.17 3.52 14.37
N PHE A 11 7.82 2.92 13.24
CA PHE A 11 8.76 2.59 12.18
C PHE A 11 8.08 2.58 10.82
N ALA A 12 8.88 2.70 9.77
CA ALA A 12 8.50 2.32 8.43
C ALA A 12 9.63 1.58 7.72
N VAL A 13 9.27 0.54 6.99
CA VAL A 13 10.14 -0.16 6.05
C VAL A 13 9.55 0.02 4.68
N TYR A 14 10.35 0.40 3.71
CA TYR A 14 9.88 0.57 2.35
C TYR A 14 10.92 0.18 1.33
N ARG A 15 10.47 -0.20 0.15
CA ARG A 15 11.30 -0.46 -1.01
C ARG A 15 10.78 0.34 -2.20
N ILE A 16 11.65 1.14 -2.77
CA ILE A 16 11.39 1.92 -3.98
C ILE A 16 11.34 0.97 -5.20
N PRO A 17 10.48 1.23 -6.21
CA PRO A 17 10.43 0.44 -7.43
C PRO A 17 11.81 0.24 -8.06
N GLY A 18 12.16 -1.01 -8.38
CA GLY A 18 13.45 -1.38 -8.98
C GLY A 18 14.63 -1.49 -8.01
N GLU A 19 14.52 -1.00 -6.78
CA GLU A 19 15.56 -1.23 -5.77
C GLU A 19 15.52 -2.65 -5.22
N LYS A 20 16.68 -3.20 -4.90
CA LYS A 20 16.80 -4.56 -4.34
C LYS A 20 16.71 -4.57 -2.82
N VAL A 21 17.15 -3.51 -2.16
CA VAL A 21 17.29 -3.47 -0.71
C VAL A 21 16.28 -2.48 -0.12
N PRO A 22 15.33 -2.96 0.69
CA PRO A 22 14.44 -2.08 1.46
C PRO A 22 15.22 -1.26 2.48
N ARG A 23 14.62 -0.15 2.86
CA ARG A 23 15.14 0.80 3.83
C ARG A 23 14.24 0.83 5.05
N LEU A 24 14.84 0.69 6.22
CA LEU A 24 14.19 0.85 7.51
C LEU A 24 14.43 2.26 8.04
N LEU A 25 13.39 2.88 8.56
CA LEU A 25 13.48 4.08 9.37
C LEU A 25 12.71 3.86 10.68
N THR A 26 13.26 4.40 11.76
CA THR A 26 12.68 4.26 13.10
C THR A 26 12.67 5.60 13.82
N GLN A 27 11.66 5.78 14.65
CA GLN A 27 11.57 6.88 15.60
C GLN A 27 11.61 6.29 17.01
N ALA A 28 12.75 6.41 17.70
CA ALA A 28 12.95 5.86 19.02
C ALA A 28 12.45 6.81 20.11
N GLU A 29 12.53 8.11 19.87
CA GLU A 29 12.17 9.15 20.80
C GLU A 29 11.01 10.01 20.31
N GLY A 30 10.22 10.49 21.24
CA GLY A 30 9.09 11.37 20.98
C GLY A 30 7.85 10.66 20.40
N ALA A 31 6.77 11.41 20.36
CA ALA A 31 5.53 11.00 19.72
C ALA A 31 5.58 11.32 18.21
N VAL A 32 4.86 10.54 17.40
CA VAL A 32 4.63 10.90 16.01
C VAL A 32 3.89 12.23 15.91
N CYS A 33 4.16 12.99 14.86
CA CYS A 33 3.47 14.24 14.63
C CYS A 33 2.11 13.99 14.00
N LEU A 34 1.04 14.54 14.60
CA LEU A 34 -0.31 14.52 14.07
C LEU A 34 -0.57 15.84 13.36
N ILE A 35 -0.93 15.78 12.09
CA ILE A 35 -1.05 16.94 11.20
C ILE A 35 -2.49 17.00 10.68
N TYR A 36 -3.09 18.16 10.83
CA TYR A 36 -4.49 18.41 10.47
C TYR A 36 -4.63 19.35 9.26
N ASP A 37 -3.62 20.15 8.95
CA ASP A 37 -3.51 20.90 7.70
C ASP A 37 -2.28 20.41 6.92
N LEU A 38 -2.49 20.00 5.67
CA LEU A 38 -1.40 19.50 4.79
C LEU A 38 -0.27 20.51 4.59
N LYS A 39 -0.54 21.81 4.80
CA LYS A 39 0.51 22.87 4.75
C LYS A 39 1.58 22.70 5.83
N GLU A 40 1.23 22.07 6.94
CA GLU A 40 2.18 21.78 8.03
C GLU A 40 3.25 20.74 7.63
N LEU A 41 3.03 20.01 6.53
CA LEU A 41 4.05 19.12 5.94
C LEU A 41 5.16 19.87 5.21
N ASN A 42 4.97 21.15 4.90
CA ASN A 42 5.99 21.93 4.18
C ASN A 42 7.29 22.02 4.98
N GLY A 43 8.39 21.59 4.33
CA GLY A 43 9.71 21.56 4.95
C GLY A 43 9.93 20.41 5.94
N GLN A 44 8.93 19.57 6.20
CA GLN A 44 9.09 18.41 7.06
C GLN A 44 9.79 17.27 6.33
N ARG A 45 10.48 16.43 7.12
CA ARG A 45 11.11 15.21 6.63
C ARG A 45 10.61 14.02 7.44
N GLY A 46 10.17 12.97 6.77
CA GLY A 46 9.68 11.79 7.45
C GLY A 46 8.93 10.85 6.56
N PHE A 47 8.34 9.83 7.16
CA PHE A 47 7.41 8.93 6.51
C PHE A 47 5.98 9.36 6.88
N VAL A 48 5.19 9.64 5.84
CA VAL A 48 3.83 10.18 5.99
C VAL A 48 2.81 9.06 5.77
N ILE A 49 1.88 8.93 6.71
CA ILE A 49 0.69 8.08 6.58
C ILE A 49 -0.51 9.04 6.54
N ALA A 50 -1.12 9.16 5.37
CA ALA A 50 -2.23 10.09 5.15
C ALA A 50 -3.54 9.34 4.90
N PRO A 51 -4.65 9.75 5.55
CA PRO A 51 -5.97 9.28 5.17
C PRO A 51 -6.40 9.89 3.83
N PHE A 52 -7.43 9.32 3.21
CA PHE A 52 -8.04 9.93 2.03
C PHE A 52 -8.60 11.33 2.31
N GLN A 53 -9.19 11.50 3.48
CA GLN A 53 -9.69 12.79 3.96
C GLN A 53 -9.19 13.05 5.38
N VAL A 54 -8.50 14.16 5.57
CA VAL A 54 -8.02 14.59 6.88
C VAL A 54 -9.20 15.08 7.73
N SER A 55 -9.25 14.66 8.99
CA SER A 55 -10.25 15.08 9.97
C SER A 55 -9.66 15.08 11.38
N GLU A 56 -10.39 15.61 12.34
CA GLU A 56 -9.97 15.59 13.75
C GLU A 56 -9.75 14.17 14.30
N THR A 57 -10.55 13.21 13.81
CA THR A 57 -10.45 11.80 14.23
C THR A 57 -9.50 10.98 13.36
N CYS A 58 -9.09 11.51 12.21
CA CYS A 58 -8.22 10.84 11.26
C CYS A 58 -7.18 11.83 10.67
N PRO A 59 -6.19 12.23 11.47
CA PRO A 59 -5.13 13.13 11.03
C PRO A 59 -4.13 12.43 10.11
N VAL A 60 -3.32 13.21 9.42
CA VAL A 60 -2.07 12.72 8.84
C VAL A 60 -1.10 12.40 9.96
N VAL A 61 -0.41 11.27 9.87
CA VAL A 61 0.62 10.86 10.83
C VAL A 61 1.98 10.95 10.16
N LEU A 62 2.87 11.73 10.74
CA LEU A 62 4.25 11.86 10.29
C LEU A 62 5.18 11.17 11.29
N ILE A 63 5.89 10.15 10.83
CA ILE A 63 7.01 9.54 11.54
C ILE A 63 8.25 10.38 11.20
N GLN A 64 8.86 11.00 12.20
CA GLN A 64 10.11 11.77 12.07
C GLN A 64 11.27 10.92 12.59
N PRO A 65 11.95 10.17 11.71
CA PRO A 65 12.94 9.20 12.15
C PRO A 65 14.21 9.86 12.67
N ASP A 66 14.71 9.34 13.75
CA ASP A 66 16.05 9.57 14.27
C ASP A 66 17.11 8.70 13.58
N GLN A 67 16.67 7.59 12.96
CA GLN A 67 17.50 6.73 12.13
C GLN A 67 16.90 6.54 10.74
N TRP A 68 17.69 6.88 9.72
CA TRP A 68 17.26 6.88 8.32
C TRP A 68 17.93 5.79 7.49
N GLY A 69 17.09 5.12 6.68
CA GLY A 69 17.56 4.39 5.50
C GLY A 69 18.47 3.21 5.82
N GLN A 70 18.37 2.62 7.01
CA GLN A 70 19.13 1.42 7.32
C GLN A 70 18.72 0.29 6.37
N PRO A 71 19.67 -0.37 5.71
CA PRO A 71 19.35 -1.47 4.79
C PRO A 71 18.73 -2.64 5.57
N LEU A 72 17.61 -3.16 5.06
CA LEU A 72 16.95 -4.34 5.59
C LEU A 72 17.05 -5.47 4.54
N PRO A 73 17.90 -6.49 4.74
CA PRO A 73 17.99 -7.60 3.80
C PRO A 73 16.66 -8.36 3.68
N ILE A 74 16.27 -8.70 2.45
CA ILE A 74 15.02 -9.44 2.16
C ILE A 74 15.22 -10.94 2.01
N ASP A 75 16.46 -11.42 1.95
CA ASP A 75 16.77 -12.81 1.62
C ASP A 75 16.83 -13.77 2.82
N ASN A 76 16.55 -13.25 4.02
CA ASN A 76 16.69 -14.00 5.28
C ASN A 76 15.36 -14.52 5.82
N ASP A 77 14.48 -15.07 4.95
CA ASP A 77 13.31 -15.78 5.47
C ASP A 77 13.73 -17.06 6.18
N THR A 78 13.26 -17.23 7.40
CA THR A 78 13.39 -18.52 8.11
C THR A 78 12.51 -19.57 7.42
N ALA A 79 12.81 -20.85 7.67
CA ALA A 79 11.96 -21.94 7.17
C ALA A 79 10.52 -21.82 7.68
N GLU A 80 10.36 -21.36 8.93
CA GLU A 80 9.06 -21.11 9.57
C GLU A 80 8.27 -19.99 8.85
N GLU A 81 8.92 -18.88 8.49
CA GLU A 81 8.29 -17.79 7.74
C GLU A 81 7.78 -18.24 6.37
N ARG A 82 8.52 -19.10 5.68
CA ARG A 82 8.10 -19.69 4.40
C ARG A 82 6.90 -20.62 4.56
N GLU A 83 6.88 -21.42 5.60
CA GLU A 83 5.77 -22.32 5.91
C GLU A 83 4.49 -21.54 6.24
N VAL A 84 4.58 -20.47 7.03
CA VAL A 84 3.45 -19.59 7.35
C VAL A 84 2.90 -18.93 6.08
N ALA A 85 3.76 -18.43 5.20
CA ALA A 85 3.33 -17.85 3.92
C ALA A 85 2.59 -18.86 3.03
N LEU A 86 3.02 -20.12 3.02
CA LEU A 86 2.35 -21.21 2.31
C LEU A 86 0.98 -21.55 2.93
N ARG A 87 0.88 -21.59 4.26
CA ARG A 87 -0.40 -21.83 4.96
C ARG A 87 -1.41 -20.73 4.68
N MET A 88 -1.00 -19.47 4.59
CA MET A 88 -1.88 -18.35 4.25
C MET A 88 -2.43 -18.44 2.83
N GLN A 89 -1.69 -19.03 1.89
CA GLN A 89 -2.15 -19.22 0.51
C GLN A 89 -3.26 -20.29 0.40
N GLY A 90 -3.35 -21.20 1.37
CA GLY A 90 -4.34 -22.30 1.39
C GLY A 90 -5.61 -22.03 2.21
N GLN A 91 -5.70 -20.89 2.89
CA GLN A 91 -6.89 -20.58 3.68
C GLN A 91 -7.93 -19.80 2.85
N GLU A 92 -8.92 -20.51 2.33
CA GLU A 92 -10.14 -19.96 1.72
C GLU A 92 -11.21 -19.55 2.75
N SER A 93 -10.89 -19.43 4.02
CA SER A 93 -11.83 -19.04 5.06
C SER A 93 -12.02 -17.53 5.08
N PHE A 94 -12.80 -17.04 4.14
CA PHE A 94 -13.14 -15.64 4.00
C PHE A 94 -14.43 -15.33 4.75
N LEU A 95 -14.34 -14.56 5.81
CA LEU A 95 -15.50 -13.81 6.31
C LEU A 95 -15.73 -12.64 5.34
N THR A 96 -16.49 -12.90 4.30
CA THR A 96 -16.87 -11.90 3.30
C THR A 96 -17.99 -11.02 3.83
N SER A 97 -17.92 -9.69 3.60
CA SER A 97 -19.15 -8.98 3.24
C SER A 97 -19.83 -9.84 2.19
N SER A 98 -21.10 -10.16 2.37
CA SER A 98 -21.71 -11.21 1.56
C SER A 98 -21.53 -10.88 0.08
N THR A 99 -21.30 -11.88 -0.75
CA THR A 99 -21.28 -11.72 -2.21
C THR A 99 -22.52 -10.97 -2.70
N GLU A 100 -23.61 -11.10 -1.98
CA GLU A 100 -24.90 -10.44 -2.19
C GLU A 100 -24.86 -8.93 -1.93
N GLU A 101 -24.22 -8.47 -0.84
CA GLU A 101 -24.07 -7.03 -0.56
C GLU A 101 -23.23 -6.34 -1.63
N TYR A 102 -22.12 -6.97 -2.04
CA TYR A 102 -21.31 -6.45 -3.12
C TYR A 102 -22.07 -6.40 -4.44
N ALA A 103 -22.81 -7.45 -4.78
CA ALA A 103 -23.64 -7.50 -5.98
C ALA A 103 -24.73 -6.42 -5.98
N SER A 104 -25.37 -6.18 -4.83
CA SER A 104 -26.36 -5.10 -4.68
C SER A 104 -25.74 -3.72 -4.93
N CYS A 105 -24.60 -3.44 -4.29
CA CYS A 105 -23.85 -2.19 -4.53
C CYS A 105 -23.42 -2.06 -5.99
N PHE A 106 -22.91 -3.14 -6.59
CA PHE A 106 -22.51 -3.16 -8.00
C PHE A 106 -23.67 -2.83 -8.94
N HIS A 107 -24.87 -3.40 -8.72
CA HIS A 107 -26.05 -3.08 -9.50
C HIS A 107 -26.45 -1.59 -9.38
N THR A 108 -26.36 -1.02 -8.18
CA THR A 108 -26.63 0.41 -7.97
C THR A 108 -25.66 1.29 -8.76
N PHE A 109 -24.36 0.97 -8.70
CA PHE A 109 -23.32 1.70 -9.44
C PHE A 109 -23.49 1.58 -10.95
N ILE A 110 -23.76 0.39 -11.47
CA ILE A 110 -23.96 0.16 -12.91
C ILE A 110 -25.19 0.90 -13.44
N ASN A 111 -26.27 0.96 -12.68
CA ASN A 111 -27.46 1.70 -13.07
C ASN A 111 -27.16 3.21 -13.16
N ALA A 112 -26.48 3.78 -12.18
CA ALA A 112 -26.08 5.18 -12.21
C ALA A 112 -25.17 5.54 -13.40
N LEU A 113 -24.30 4.61 -13.83
CA LEU A 113 -23.49 4.77 -15.04
C LEU A 113 -24.33 4.65 -16.30
N ARG A 114 -25.29 3.72 -16.39
CA ARG A 114 -26.19 3.54 -17.54
C ARG A 114 -27.13 4.73 -17.74
N ASP A 115 -27.55 5.32 -16.63
CA ASP A 115 -28.43 6.50 -16.63
C ASP A 115 -27.64 7.80 -16.86
N ASN A 116 -26.33 7.71 -17.13
CA ASN A 116 -25.42 8.86 -17.30
C ASN A 116 -25.43 9.85 -16.12
N THR A 117 -25.75 9.36 -14.91
CA THR A 117 -25.66 10.18 -13.70
C THR A 117 -24.19 10.45 -13.32
N PHE A 118 -23.31 9.49 -13.63
CA PHE A 118 -21.87 9.58 -13.45
C PHE A 118 -21.14 8.98 -14.67
N ASP A 119 -20.00 9.55 -15.00
CA ASP A 119 -19.12 9.01 -16.06
C ASP A 119 -18.25 7.87 -15.56
N LYS A 120 -17.84 7.91 -14.29
CA LYS A 120 -16.99 6.91 -13.65
C LYS A 120 -17.32 6.77 -12.18
N LEU A 121 -17.40 5.54 -11.72
CA LEU A 121 -17.53 5.20 -10.29
C LEU A 121 -16.54 4.10 -9.94
N VAL A 122 -16.00 4.15 -8.71
CA VAL A 122 -15.12 3.13 -8.18
C VAL A 122 -15.80 2.44 -6.99
N LEU A 123 -16.06 1.16 -7.14
CA LEU A 123 -16.60 0.33 -6.06
C LEU A 123 -15.46 -0.43 -5.38
N SER A 124 -15.36 -0.29 -4.07
CA SER A 124 -14.38 -1.01 -3.25
C SER A 124 -15.07 -1.91 -2.23
N ARG A 125 -14.36 -2.94 -1.80
CA ARG A 125 -14.75 -3.77 -0.65
C ARG A 125 -13.53 -4.10 0.19
N HIS A 126 -13.76 -4.43 1.45
CA HIS A 126 -12.73 -4.99 2.31
C HIS A 126 -13.01 -6.46 2.60
N LEU A 127 -11.93 -7.18 2.94
CA LEU A 127 -11.97 -8.57 3.31
C LEU A 127 -11.23 -8.75 4.63
N THR A 128 -11.88 -9.40 5.59
CA THR A 128 -11.25 -9.76 6.86
C THR A 128 -10.75 -11.20 6.79
N ILE A 129 -9.49 -11.40 7.15
CA ILE A 129 -8.84 -12.71 7.15
C ILE A 129 -8.28 -12.96 8.54
N ASP A 130 -8.55 -14.14 9.09
CA ASP A 130 -7.97 -14.56 10.36
C ASP A 130 -6.46 -14.77 10.24
N LYS A 131 -5.72 -14.26 11.22
CA LYS A 131 -4.28 -14.46 11.26
C LYS A 131 -3.95 -15.89 11.66
N VAL A 132 -3.13 -16.55 10.87
CA VAL A 132 -2.58 -17.85 11.23
C VAL A 132 -1.54 -17.72 12.35
N SER A 133 -1.35 -18.79 13.14
CA SER A 133 -0.26 -18.86 14.11
C SER A 133 1.09 -18.67 13.43
N GLY A 134 1.96 -17.85 14.02
CA GLY A 134 3.26 -17.50 13.44
C GLY A 134 3.20 -16.43 12.34
N PHE A 135 2.05 -15.76 12.15
CA PHE A 135 1.96 -14.62 11.21
C PHE A 135 2.99 -13.54 11.54
N SER A 136 3.79 -13.15 10.54
CA SER A 136 4.75 -12.07 10.62
C SER A 136 4.50 -11.03 9.53
N PRO A 137 4.23 -9.77 9.89
CA PRO A 137 4.11 -8.69 8.91
C PRO A 137 5.37 -8.53 8.05
N LEU A 138 6.54 -8.74 8.63
CA LEU A 138 7.82 -8.65 7.93
C LEU A 138 7.94 -9.72 6.84
N SER A 139 7.49 -10.95 7.09
CA SER A 139 7.52 -12.03 6.10
C SER A 139 6.65 -11.71 4.91
N ILE A 140 5.45 -11.15 5.14
CA ILE A 140 4.55 -10.71 4.06
C ILE A 140 5.19 -9.56 3.27
N PHE A 141 5.80 -8.59 3.95
CA PHE A 141 6.54 -7.50 3.30
C PHE A 141 7.66 -8.04 2.40
N ARG A 142 8.48 -8.98 2.89
CA ARG A 142 9.56 -9.62 2.11
C ARG A 142 8.99 -10.36 0.89
N ALA A 143 7.91 -11.13 1.07
CA ALA A 143 7.24 -11.83 -0.02
C ALA A 143 6.70 -10.84 -1.08
N ALA A 144 6.10 -9.73 -0.67
CA ALA A 144 5.64 -8.67 -1.56
C ALA A 144 6.82 -8.03 -2.33
N CYS A 145 7.95 -7.77 -1.67
CA CYS A 145 9.14 -7.23 -2.31
C CYS A 145 9.68 -8.15 -3.40
N ARG A 146 9.67 -9.46 -3.19
CA ARG A 146 10.11 -10.44 -4.20
C ARG A 146 9.13 -10.54 -5.38
N ARG A 147 7.84 -10.44 -5.10
CA ARG A 147 6.79 -10.61 -6.13
C ARG A 147 6.59 -9.37 -7.00
N TYR A 148 6.60 -8.18 -6.39
CA TYR A 148 6.18 -6.94 -7.04
C TYR A 148 7.35 -5.98 -7.23
N ILE A 149 8.32 -6.36 -8.08
CA ILE A 149 9.58 -5.65 -8.26
C ILE A 149 9.42 -4.21 -8.75
N HIS A 150 8.33 -3.90 -9.47
CA HIS A 150 8.04 -2.58 -10.02
C HIS A 150 7.12 -1.72 -9.14
N SER A 151 6.74 -2.21 -7.96
CA SER A 151 5.87 -1.47 -7.05
C SER A 151 6.64 -0.86 -5.89
N TYR A 152 6.14 0.24 -5.38
CA TYR A 152 6.51 0.73 -4.06
C TYR A 152 5.87 -0.17 -3.01
N ILE A 153 6.68 -0.78 -2.17
CA ILE A 153 6.22 -1.68 -1.09
C ILE A 153 6.54 -1.02 0.23
N TYR A 154 5.58 -1.00 1.14
CA TYR A 154 5.81 -0.45 2.48
C TYR A 154 5.18 -1.32 3.56
N LEU A 155 5.79 -1.29 4.73
CA LEU A 155 5.28 -1.80 6.00
C LEU A 155 5.55 -0.74 7.04
N CYS A 156 4.53 -0.21 7.68
CA CYS A 156 4.70 0.81 8.71
C CYS A 156 3.83 0.52 9.93
N TYR A 157 4.24 1.10 11.04
CA TYR A 157 3.54 1.01 12.31
C TYR A 157 3.66 2.30 13.09
N THR A 158 2.55 2.74 13.65
CA THR A 158 2.51 3.70 14.75
C THR A 158 1.46 3.26 15.76
N PRO A 159 1.56 3.66 17.05
CA PRO A 159 0.51 3.39 18.03
C PRO A 159 -0.87 3.94 17.63
N GLN A 160 -0.89 5.00 16.83
CA GLN A 160 -2.11 5.69 16.38
C GLN A 160 -2.79 4.97 15.20
N THR A 161 -2.01 4.48 14.25
CA THR A 161 -2.54 3.90 13.01
C THR A 161 -2.57 2.38 13.00
N GLY A 162 -1.85 1.73 13.92
CA GLY A 162 -1.60 0.29 13.84
C GLY A 162 -0.62 -0.08 12.72
N ILE A 163 -0.66 -1.34 12.28
CA ILE A 163 0.22 -1.88 11.25
C ILE A 163 -0.44 -1.75 9.89
N TRP A 164 0.28 -1.20 8.93
CA TRP A 164 -0.13 -1.11 7.53
C TRP A 164 0.94 -1.71 6.61
N LEU A 165 0.49 -2.48 5.64
CA LEU A 165 1.31 -2.99 4.56
C LEU A 165 0.63 -2.70 3.23
N GLY A 166 1.37 -2.17 2.28
CA GLY A 166 0.84 -1.86 0.96
C GLY A 166 1.85 -2.09 -0.15
N SER A 167 1.29 -2.26 -1.34
CA SER A 167 2.01 -2.39 -2.60
C SER A 167 1.29 -1.56 -3.65
N THR A 168 1.97 -0.59 -4.24
CA THR A 168 1.41 0.24 -5.30
C THR A 168 2.42 0.50 -6.42
N PRO A 169 2.02 0.36 -7.68
CA PRO A 169 2.82 0.80 -8.82
C PRO A 169 2.70 2.30 -9.09
N GLU A 170 1.70 2.96 -8.52
CA GLU A 170 1.43 4.38 -8.77
C GLU A 170 2.35 5.29 -7.95
N ILE A 171 2.87 6.31 -8.62
CA ILE A 171 3.68 7.36 -8.02
C ILE A 171 2.96 8.69 -8.29
N ILE A 172 2.30 9.23 -7.29
CA ILE A 172 1.58 10.51 -7.41
C ILE A 172 2.57 11.64 -7.69
N LEU A 173 3.67 11.66 -6.96
CA LEU A 173 4.75 12.63 -7.13
C LEU A 173 6.05 12.04 -6.64
N SER A 174 7.10 12.15 -7.43
CA SER A 174 8.46 11.83 -7.03
C SER A 174 9.41 12.90 -7.56
N GLY A 175 10.50 13.13 -6.85
CA GLY A 175 11.49 14.09 -7.33
C GLY A 175 12.64 14.28 -6.36
N GLU A 176 13.71 14.84 -6.89
CA GLU A 176 14.87 15.29 -6.12
C GLU A 176 15.37 16.59 -6.72
N LYS A 177 15.68 17.58 -5.87
CA LYS A 177 16.10 18.92 -6.27
C LYS A 177 15.03 19.61 -7.13
N ASP A 178 15.33 19.90 -8.39
CA ASP A 178 14.47 20.64 -9.33
C ASP A 178 13.78 19.71 -10.34
N GLU A 179 13.99 18.40 -10.25
CA GLU A 179 13.36 17.41 -11.14
C GLU A 179 12.20 16.72 -10.42
N TRP A 180 10.99 16.89 -10.94
CA TRP A 180 9.77 16.31 -10.40
C TRP A 180 9.07 15.45 -11.44
N ASN A 181 8.60 14.29 -11.02
CA ASN A 181 7.93 13.33 -11.88
C ASN A 181 6.59 12.92 -11.26
N THR A 182 5.60 12.81 -12.09
CA THR A 182 4.31 12.18 -11.77
C THR A 182 4.03 11.07 -12.77
N VAL A 183 3.32 10.06 -12.34
CA VAL A 183 2.94 8.92 -13.18
C VAL A 183 1.43 8.75 -13.11
N ALA A 184 0.80 8.73 -14.29
CA ALA A 184 -0.59 8.34 -14.43
C ALA A 184 -0.64 6.93 -15.03
N LEU A 185 -1.23 5.98 -14.31
CA LEU A 185 -1.45 4.62 -14.77
C LEU A 185 -2.94 4.47 -15.10
N ALA A 186 -3.26 4.49 -16.39
CA ALA A 186 -4.60 4.29 -16.87
C ALA A 186 -4.60 3.29 -18.03
N GLY A 187 -5.69 2.52 -18.14
CA GLY A 187 -5.79 1.44 -19.11
C GLY A 187 -5.01 0.19 -18.71
N THR A 188 -5.63 -0.96 -18.85
CA THR A 188 -5.01 -2.26 -18.52
C THR A 188 -5.37 -3.27 -19.58
N GLN A 189 -4.36 -3.96 -20.11
CA GLN A 189 -4.54 -5.09 -21.01
C GLN A 189 -3.63 -6.25 -20.60
N PRO A 190 -4.10 -7.50 -20.80
CA PRO A 190 -3.25 -8.66 -20.58
C PRO A 190 -2.13 -8.71 -21.62
N LEU A 191 -0.98 -9.22 -21.22
CA LEU A 191 0.10 -9.52 -22.16
C LEU A 191 -0.36 -10.63 -23.12
N GLN A 192 -0.08 -10.47 -24.40
CA GLN A 192 -0.29 -11.48 -25.43
C GLN A 192 1.06 -12.19 -25.69
N ASP A 193 1.13 -13.47 -25.34
CA ASP A 193 2.38 -14.26 -25.42
C ASP A 193 3.60 -13.58 -24.75
N GLY A 194 3.36 -12.94 -23.59
CA GLY A 194 4.37 -12.21 -22.85
C GLY A 194 4.80 -10.88 -23.47
N LYS A 195 4.14 -10.43 -24.54
CA LYS A 195 4.42 -9.16 -25.22
C LYS A 195 3.30 -8.14 -24.98
N LEU A 196 3.67 -6.87 -25.04
CA LEU A 196 2.71 -5.77 -24.98
C LEU A 196 1.77 -5.83 -26.19
N PRO A 197 0.45 -5.63 -26.01
CA PRO A 197 -0.48 -5.56 -27.11
C PRO A 197 -0.14 -4.36 -28.00
N GLN A 198 -0.17 -4.57 -29.32
CA GLN A 198 0.12 -3.50 -30.30
C GLN A 198 -1.06 -2.53 -30.48
N ILE A 199 -2.25 -2.97 -30.17
CA ILE A 199 -3.48 -2.20 -30.36
C ILE A 199 -4.21 -2.09 -29.02
N TRP A 200 -4.45 -0.86 -28.59
CA TRP A 200 -5.28 -0.55 -27.44
C TRP A 200 -6.72 -0.35 -27.89
N ASP A 201 -7.68 -0.90 -27.16
CA ASP A 201 -9.09 -0.66 -27.40
C ASP A 201 -9.47 0.81 -27.15
N GLU A 202 -10.63 1.22 -27.62
CA GLU A 202 -11.10 2.60 -27.53
C GLU A 202 -11.27 3.07 -26.07
N LYS A 203 -11.75 2.18 -25.18
CA LYS A 203 -11.90 2.47 -23.75
C LYS A 203 -10.56 2.79 -23.11
N ASN A 204 -9.57 1.90 -23.27
CA ASN A 204 -8.25 2.09 -22.71
C ASN A 204 -7.54 3.33 -23.28
N ARG A 205 -7.77 3.67 -24.56
CA ARG A 205 -7.25 4.90 -25.15
C ARG A 205 -7.87 6.15 -24.55
N LYS A 206 -9.18 6.15 -24.27
CA LYS A 206 -9.86 7.27 -23.60
C LYS A 206 -9.42 7.45 -22.15
N GLU A 207 -9.03 6.37 -21.45
CA GLU A 207 -8.50 6.45 -20.10
C GLU A 207 -7.08 7.01 -20.04
N GLN A 208 -6.34 7.00 -21.15
CA GLN A 208 -4.99 7.54 -21.27
C GLN A 208 -4.95 9.01 -21.74
N ALA A 209 -6.01 9.51 -22.34
CA ALA A 209 -6.11 10.88 -22.86
C ALA A 209 -6.52 11.88 -21.76
#